data_7352fdc01bd1d2d4375783e2d376f313
#
_entry.id   7352fdc01bd1d2d4375783e2d376f313
#
_cell.length_a   1.000
_cell.length_b   1.000
_cell.length_c   1.000
_cell.angle_alpha   90.00
_cell.angle_beta   90.00
_cell.angle_gamma   90.00
#
_symmetry.space_group_name_H-M   'P 1'
#
loop_
_entity.id
_entity.type
_entity.pdbx_description
1 polymer ?
#
loop_
_entity_poly.entity_id
_entity_poly.type
_entity_poly.pdbx_seq_one_letter_code
_entity_poly.pdbx_strand_id
1 'polypeptide(L)'
;MKSFYKRWMGILAHTALSTKINLVFVFFLVLPLLLFTAVSYYFTNQLILKQTINTMSYTYNEAIYILDRYFDAMETALGNILSNDEVYKLAAESIDGDTVFSQRFYYNAFMKRIGYINQSSQIDGIRLYVKSDRPSIINDEEIFSLNMAEQSEWYKKLNTKMNSRHWVKPGFIIEPDGEGSRFFSYLGIIYRPDSLSEPMAVLRIDIDKSKIEELLKRIKFNPETSVLLSDGENIIYGLKGNGEEFETGKLAKIRGEQAGKDWSFIKYSNIKYIFRTEMLSANGWHLNVLVPQASVLEKQQALYLTLLIALFGIAAVSYGLAYLTINSNLKRIFILNKEMKRVESGDFSHKIKPVGSDEIGELMRSFKAMTHRMEEMIDEKYRMGKEVKNAELKALQAQINPHFLYNSLDLVNCLAIEHDVPEIADMINSLVEFYKLSLNRGKEIFSLQDEVRHVQAYVRIQNMRFEKKISLDIEEKEWLKEYSILKIILQPLVENSIMHGILEKEDSRGIIKINFVLQGDRIYIIIKDDGVGMSKDKIDNLLKETNEIKHAGSGYGVKNINERIKLYYGPEFGLEFESKENAGTVATVSIPAIPYKEN
;
A
#
# COMPACT_ATOMS: atom_id res chain seq x y z
N MET A 1 -0.35 -9.74 -28.86
CA MET A 1 -1.24 -9.29 -27.78
C MET A 1 -2.01 -10.42 -27.07
N LYS A 2 -2.78 -11.29 -27.77
CA LYS A 2 -3.55 -12.39 -27.14
C LYS A 2 -2.71 -13.42 -26.35
N SER A 3 -1.47 -13.75 -26.80
CA SER A 3 -0.57 -14.68 -26.09
C SER A 3 -0.01 -14.09 -24.79
N PHE A 4 0.35 -12.80 -24.81
CA PHE A 4 0.84 -12.07 -23.63
C PHE A 4 -0.27 -11.93 -22.57
N TYR A 5 -1.50 -11.62 -22.99
CA TYR A 5 -2.68 -11.53 -22.13
C TYR A 5 -3.00 -12.88 -21.44
N LYS A 6 -2.98 -14.00 -22.21
CA LYS A 6 -3.19 -15.35 -21.63
C LYS A 6 -2.11 -15.72 -20.60
N ARG A 7 -0.85 -15.38 -20.88
CA ARG A 7 0.27 -15.69 -19.97
C ARG A 7 0.19 -14.86 -18.69
N TRP A 8 -0.19 -13.59 -18.82
CA TRP A 8 -0.39 -12.66 -17.71
C TRP A 8 -1.58 -13.06 -16.83
N MET A 9 -2.70 -13.44 -17.43
CA MET A 9 -3.88 -13.97 -16.73
C MET A 9 -3.57 -15.30 -16.01
N GLY A 10 -2.72 -16.16 -16.58
CA GLY A 10 -2.28 -17.39 -15.93
C GLY A 10 -1.42 -17.15 -14.68
N ILE A 11 -0.50 -16.19 -14.74
CA ILE A 11 0.32 -15.81 -13.57
C ILE A 11 -0.57 -15.19 -12.48
N LEU A 12 -1.51 -14.32 -12.87
CA LEU A 12 -2.46 -13.71 -11.95
C LEU A 12 -3.40 -14.74 -11.31
N ALA A 13 -3.79 -15.81 -12.00
CA ALA A 13 -4.73 -16.80 -11.48
C ALA A 13 -4.24 -17.50 -10.20
N HIS A 14 -2.93 -17.72 -10.08
CA HIS A 14 -2.31 -18.47 -8.97
C HIS A 14 -1.71 -17.58 -7.85
N THR A 15 -1.75 -16.26 -7.99
CA THR A 15 -1.23 -15.32 -6.96
C THR A 15 -2.31 -14.95 -5.95
N ALA A 16 -1.91 -14.61 -4.73
CA ALA A 16 -2.81 -14.12 -3.68
C ALA A 16 -3.55 -12.85 -4.13
N LEU A 17 -4.77 -12.66 -3.66
CA LEU A 17 -5.61 -11.50 -4.02
C LEU A 17 -4.92 -10.18 -3.70
N SER A 18 -4.20 -10.10 -2.57
CA SER A 18 -3.40 -8.93 -2.20
C SER A 18 -2.35 -8.57 -3.25
N THR A 19 -1.64 -9.57 -3.76
CA THR A 19 -0.60 -9.38 -4.78
C THR A 19 -1.20 -8.93 -6.11
N LYS A 20 -2.38 -9.46 -6.48
CA LYS A 20 -3.11 -9.06 -7.70
C LYS A 20 -3.49 -7.58 -7.64
N ILE A 21 -4.13 -7.17 -6.56
CA ILE A 21 -4.59 -5.78 -6.38
C ILE A 21 -3.39 -4.83 -6.36
N ASN A 22 -2.33 -5.17 -5.64
CA ASN A 22 -1.11 -4.35 -5.58
C ASN A 22 -0.44 -4.24 -6.96
N LEU A 23 -0.34 -5.31 -7.73
CA LEU A 23 0.23 -5.31 -9.09
C LEU A 23 -0.59 -4.43 -10.05
N VAL A 24 -1.90 -4.55 -10.01
CA VAL A 24 -2.81 -3.71 -10.80
C VAL A 24 -2.66 -2.25 -10.40
N PHE A 25 -2.63 -1.95 -9.10
CA PHE A 25 -2.45 -0.59 -8.61
C PHE A 25 -1.11 0.02 -9.03
N VAL A 26 -0.01 -0.72 -8.87
CA VAL A 26 1.33 -0.29 -9.32
C VAL A 26 1.33 -0.03 -10.83
N PHE A 27 0.71 -0.89 -11.63
CA PHE A 27 0.61 -0.70 -13.08
C PHE A 27 -0.16 0.57 -13.44
N PHE A 28 -1.33 0.79 -12.82
CA PHE A 28 -2.14 1.99 -13.06
C PHE A 28 -1.53 3.27 -12.48
N LEU A 29 -0.64 3.19 -11.50
CA LEU A 29 0.09 4.33 -10.95
C LEU A 29 1.33 4.65 -11.80
N VAL A 30 2.17 3.64 -12.06
CA VAL A 30 3.50 3.83 -12.66
C VAL A 30 3.39 4.11 -14.17
N LEU A 31 2.51 3.42 -14.89
CA LEU A 31 2.40 3.58 -16.33
C LEU A 31 1.94 4.99 -16.75
N PRO A 32 0.87 5.57 -16.20
CA PRO A 32 0.46 6.94 -16.51
C PRO A 32 1.52 7.97 -16.08
N LEU A 33 2.19 7.74 -14.95
CA LEU A 33 3.25 8.61 -14.46
C LEU A 33 4.45 8.66 -15.41
N LEU A 34 4.90 7.50 -15.90
CA LEU A 34 5.96 7.40 -16.90
C LEU A 34 5.54 8.05 -18.22
N LEU A 35 4.31 7.84 -18.65
CA LEU A 35 3.79 8.42 -19.89
C LEU A 35 3.66 9.93 -19.76
N PHE A 36 3.16 10.43 -18.63
CA PHE A 36 3.07 11.85 -18.33
C PHE A 36 4.45 12.51 -18.29
N THR A 37 5.43 11.89 -17.63
CA THR A 37 6.80 12.41 -17.57
C THR A 37 7.45 12.46 -18.95
N ALA A 38 7.29 11.42 -19.77
CA ALA A 38 7.82 11.38 -21.11
C ALA A 38 7.19 12.44 -22.03
N VAL A 39 5.87 12.57 -21.97
CA VAL A 39 5.12 13.58 -22.75
C VAL A 39 5.46 14.99 -22.26
N SER A 40 5.47 15.23 -20.96
CA SER A 40 5.85 16.51 -20.36
C SER A 40 7.28 16.91 -20.74
N TYR A 41 8.22 15.96 -20.67
CA TYR A 41 9.60 16.19 -21.10
C TYR A 41 9.67 16.63 -22.55
N TYR A 42 8.99 15.92 -23.45
CA TYR A 42 8.99 16.25 -24.88
C TYR A 42 8.40 17.65 -25.14
N PHE A 43 7.21 17.94 -24.60
CA PHE A 43 6.55 19.22 -24.82
C PHE A 43 7.31 20.40 -24.20
N THR A 44 7.83 20.23 -22.99
CA THR A 44 8.57 21.30 -22.31
C THR A 44 9.86 21.62 -23.06
N ASN A 45 10.59 20.61 -23.54
CA ASN A 45 11.79 20.83 -24.36
C ASN A 45 11.47 21.63 -25.65
N GLN A 46 10.38 21.29 -26.32
CA GLN A 46 9.94 22.03 -27.51
C GLN A 46 9.55 23.48 -27.18
N LEU A 47 8.80 23.66 -26.12
CA LEU A 47 8.32 24.99 -25.70
C LEU A 47 9.49 25.91 -25.32
N ILE A 48 10.43 25.40 -24.51
CA ILE A 48 11.57 26.21 -24.06
C ILE A 48 12.51 26.50 -25.21
N LEU A 49 12.79 25.54 -26.09
CA LEU A 49 13.59 25.79 -27.28
C LEU A 49 12.99 26.92 -28.12
N LYS A 50 11.67 26.85 -28.35
CA LYS A 50 10.95 27.90 -29.12
C LYS A 50 11.00 29.25 -28.39
N GLN A 51 10.74 29.28 -27.09
CA GLN A 51 10.79 30.49 -26.29
C GLN A 51 12.18 31.10 -26.24
N THR A 52 13.22 30.26 -26.07
CA THR A 52 14.62 30.71 -26.12
C THR A 52 14.97 31.29 -27.49
N ILE A 53 14.63 30.61 -28.57
CA ILE A 53 14.87 31.10 -29.93
C ILE A 53 14.17 32.46 -30.14
N ASN A 54 12.94 32.63 -29.70
CA ASN A 54 12.23 33.90 -29.81
C ASN A 54 12.96 35.02 -29.03
N THR A 55 13.36 34.77 -27.78
CA THR A 55 14.08 35.75 -26.97
C THR A 55 15.42 36.10 -27.62
N MET A 56 16.14 35.07 -28.10
CA MET A 56 17.40 35.25 -28.84
C MET A 56 17.19 36.09 -30.11
N SER A 57 16.10 35.87 -30.85
CA SER A 57 15.77 36.64 -32.05
C SER A 57 15.58 38.12 -31.75
N TYR A 58 14.87 38.45 -30.68
CA TYR A 58 14.69 39.86 -30.28
C TYR A 58 16.02 40.55 -29.99
N THR A 59 16.83 39.96 -29.15
CA THR A 59 18.12 40.52 -28.73
C THR A 59 19.08 40.59 -29.91
N TYR A 60 19.08 39.58 -30.78
CA TYR A 60 19.89 39.54 -32.01
C TYR A 60 19.49 40.68 -32.98
N ASN A 61 18.19 40.84 -33.26
CA ASN A 61 17.71 41.88 -34.18
C ASN A 61 17.96 43.28 -33.61
N GLU A 62 17.80 43.49 -32.32
CA GLU A 62 18.15 44.75 -31.65
C GLU A 62 19.65 45.06 -31.84
N ALA A 63 20.50 44.08 -31.62
CA ALA A 63 21.93 44.27 -31.76
C ALA A 63 22.36 44.54 -33.22
N ILE A 64 21.79 43.84 -34.21
CA ILE A 64 22.00 44.14 -35.64
C ILE A 64 21.62 45.59 -35.92
N TYR A 65 20.43 46.02 -35.47
CA TYR A 65 19.98 47.40 -35.68
C TYR A 65 20.91 48.44 -35.05
N ILE A 66 21.41 48.19 -33.84
CA ILE A 66 22.31 49.13 -33.18
C ILE A 66 23.70 49.12 -33.84
N LEU A 67 24.22 47.94 -34.21
CA LEU A 67 25.50 47.83 -34.93
C LEU A 67 25.46 48.54 -36.29
N ASP A 68 24.38 48.30 -37.06
CA ASP A 68 24.19 49.01 -38.35
C ASP A 68 24.17 50.53 -38.16
N ARG A 69 23.46 51.01 -37.14
CA ARG A 69 23.44 52.45 -36.81
C ARG A 69 24.81 52.98 -36.44
N TYR A 70 25.63 52.24 -35.72
CA TYR A 70 26.99 52.65 -35.37
C TYR A 70 27.85 52.77 -36.61
N PHE A 71 27.83 51.74 -37.45
CA PHE A 71 28.63 51.74 -38.66
C PHE A 71 28.10 52.73 -39.72
N ASP A 72 26.80 52.88 -39.88
CA ASP A 72 26.18 53.88 -40.75
C ASP A 72 26.49 55.32 -40.29
N ALA A 73 26.51 55.56 -38.97
CA ALA A 73 26.91 56.86 -38.41
C ALA A 73 28.39 57.20 -38.78
N MET A 74 29.29 56.21 -38.74
CA MET A 74 30.69 56.40 -39.14
C MET A 74 30.77 56.68 -40.63
N GLU A 75 30.04 55.97 -41.49
CA GLU A 75 30.02 56.16 -42.94
C GLU A 75 29.42 57.51 -43.27
N THR A 76 28.31 57.87 -42.66
CA THR A 76 27.67 59.19 -42.87
C THR A 76 28.59 60.34 -42.42
N ALA A 77 29.21 60.19 -41.25
CA ALA A 77 30.17 61.19 -40.76
C ALA A 77 31.37 61.35 -41.67
N LEU A 78 31.92 60.22 -42.12
CA LEU A 78 33.05 60.28 -43.12
C LEU A 78 32.58 60.97 -44.37
N GLY A 79 31.42 60.58 -44.95
CA GLY A 79 30.86 61.20 -46.15
C GLY A 79 30.66 62.71 -46.00
N ASN A 80 30.08 63.13 -44.87
CA ASN A 80 29.82 64.54 -44.57
C ASN A 80 31.09 65.38 -44.40
N ILE A 81 32.17 64.77 -43.88
CA ILE A 81 33.42 65.45 -43.72
C ILE A 81 34.20 65.52 -45.08
N LEU A 82 34.22 64.40 -45.77
CA LEU A 82 34.94 64.33 -47.07
C LEU A 82 34.33 65.18 -48.21
N SER A 83 33.01 65.40 -48.15
CA SER A 83 32.31 66.23 -49.11
C SER A 83 32.47 67.72 -48.88
N ASN A 84 33.22 68.12 -47.87
CA ASN A 84 33.32 69.52 -47.47
C ASN A 84 34.65 70.17 -47.99
N ASP A 85 34.46 71.29 -48.68
CA ASP A 85 35.59 72.09 -49.21
C ASP A 85 36.55 72.56 -48.11
N GLU A 86 36.06 72.79 -46.89
CA GLU A 86 36.91 73.28 -45.78
C GLU A 86 37.96 72.25 -45.37
N VAL A 87 37.59 70.95 -45.36
CA VAL A 87 38.50 69.83 -45.03
C VAL A 87 39.54 69.67 -46.19
N TYR A 88 39.07 69.83 -47.41
CA TYR A 88 39.97 69.79 -48.57
C TYR A 88 40.98 70.92 -48.55
N LYS A 89 40.55 72.13 -48.23
CA LYS A 89 41.42 73.30 -48.07
C LYS A 89 42.36 73.20 -46.87
N LEU A 90 41.91 72.59 -45.80
CA LEU A 90 42.77 72.35 -44.65
C LEU A 90 43.87 71.30 -44.96
N ALA A 91 43.55 70.33 -45.79
CA ALA A 91 44.50 69.28 -46.22
C ALA A 91 45.47 69.68 -47.30
N ALA A 92 45.17 70.71 -48.11
CA ALA A 92 45.99 71.17 -49.19
C ALA A 92 47.34 71.81 -48.71
N GLU A 93 48.45 71.49 -49.38
CA GLU A 93 49.78 71.95 -48.99
C GLU A 93 49.99 73.48 -49.20
N SER A 94 49.32 74.05 -50.17
CA SER A 94 49.32 75.48 -50.40
C SER A 94 47.97 75.95 -50.93
N ILE A 95 47.48 77.04 -50.45
CA ILE A 95 46.29 77.74 -50.93
C ILE A 95 46.78 79.12 -51.41
N ASP A 96 46.45 79.52 -52.67
CA ASP A 96 46.74 80.84 -53.15
C ASP A 96 46.17 81.91 -52.24
N GLY A 97 47.04 82.75 -51.62
CA GLY A 97 46.68 83.76 -50.66
C GLY A 97 46.59 83.26 -49.19
N ASP A 98 47.29 82.20 -48.90
CA ASP A 98 47.30 81.53 -47.59
C ASP A 98 47.85 82.38 -46.46
N THR A 99 47.00 82.96 -45.64
CA THR A 99 47.36 83.72 -44.46
C THR A 99 47.08 82.85 -43.21
N VAL A 100 47.81 83.13 -42.10
CA VAL A 100 47.57 82.46 -40.81
C VAL A 100 46.11 82.59 -40.39
N PHE A 101 45.39 83.60 -40.89
CA PHE A 101 43.97 83.82 -40.66
C PHE A 101 43.07 82.79 -41.36
N SER A 102 43.36 82.54 -42.66
CA SER A 102 42.57 81.55 -43.43
C SER A 102 42.79 80.14 -42.92
N GLN A 103 43.98 79.80 -42.46
CA GLN A 103 44.27 78.49 -41.86
C GLN A 103 43.48 78.33 -40.55
N ARG A 104 43.48 79.34 -39.70
CA ARG A 104 42.75 79.34 -38.45
C ARG A 104 41.22 79.30 -38.66
N PHE A 105 40.73 79.90 -39.71
CA PHE A 105 39.36 79.85 -40.14
C PHE A 105 38.93 78.41 -40.49
N TYR A 106 39.65 77.73 -41.37
CA TYR A 106 39.36 76.33 -41.76
C TYR A 106 39.53 75.37 -40.61
N TYR A 107 40.52 75.55 -39.75
CA TYR A 107 40.74 74.79 -38.56
C TYR A 107 39.52 74.93 -37.61
N ASN A 108 39.08 76.14 -37.30
CA ASN A 108 37.93 76.35 -36.44
C ASN A 108 36.61 75.81 -37.03
N ALA A 109 36.47 75.88 -38.38
CA ALA A 109 35.28 75.30 -39.04
C ALA A 109 35.25 73.78 -38.94
N PHE A 110 36.41 73.14 -39.11
CA PHE A 110 36.58 71.70 -38.99
C PHE A 110 36.32 71.28 -37.54
N MET A 111 36.92 71.93 -36.54
CA MET A 111 36.75 71.63 -35.13
C MET A 111 35.29 71.80 -34.71
N LYS A 112 34.61 72.83 -35.15
CA LYS A 112 33.22 73.04 -34.91
C LYS A 112 32.34 71.91 -35.47
N ARG A 113 32.68 71.41 -36.67
CA ARG A 113 31.99 70.33 -37.32
C ARG A 113 32.21 69.02 -36.60
N ILE A 114 33.44 68.69 -36.18
CA ILE A 114 33.73 67.51 -35.36
C ILE A 114 32.91 67.57 -34.06
N GLY A 115 32.89 68.71 -33.44
CA GLY A 115 32.13 68.89 -32.20
C GLY A 115 30.65 68.57 -32.37
N TYR A 116 30.02 68.96 -33.49
CA TYR A 116 28.61 68.60 -33.82
C TYR A 116 28.46 67.12 -34.06
N ILE A 117 29.37 66.48 -34.82
CA ILE A 117 29.31 65.06 -35.12
C ILE A 117 29.50 64.26 -33.84
N ASN A 118 30.50 64.56 -33.02
CA ASN A 118 30.73 63.89 -31.72
C ASN A 118 29.54 64.01 -30.78
N GLN A 119 28.83 65.17 -30.77
CA GLN A 119 27.63 65.34 -29.93
C GLN A 119 26.39 64.61 -30.49
N SER A 120 26.28 64.49 -31.80
CA SER A 120 25.10 63.92 -32.46
C SER A 120 25.20 62.43 -32.79
N SER A 121 26.41 61.90 -32.81
CA SER A 121 26.68 60.51 -33.16
C SER A 121 27.40 59.75 -32.03
N GLN A 122 27.37 58.46 -32.09
CA GLN A 122 28.03 57.58 -31.09
C GLN A 122 29.52 57.34 -31.41
N ILE A 123 30.12 58.28 -32.17
CA ILE A 123 31.52 58.28 -32.58
C ILE A 123 32.37 58.74 -31.38
N ASP A 124 33.49 58.07 -31.16
CA ASP A 124 34.37 58.36 -30.01
C ASP A 124 35.57 59.22 -30.43
N GLY A 125 35.92 59.27 -31.68
CA GLY A 125 37.00 60.10 -32.17
C GLY A 125 36.96 60.32 -33.70
N ILE A 126 37.38 61.50 -34.12
CA ILE A 126 37.59 61.84 -35.49
C ILE A 126 38.97 62.42 -35.58
N ARG A 127 39.85 61.78 -36.42
CA ARG A 127 41.25 62.17 -36.57
C ARG A 127 41.55 62.43 -38.07
N LEU A 128 42.16 63.59 -38.37
CA LEU A 128 42.54 63.98 -39.66
C LEU A 128 44.09 64.00 -39.77
N TYR A 129 44.65 63.20 -40.67
CA TYR A 129 46.07 63.19 -40.97
C TYR A 129 46.27 63.98 -42.25
N VAL A 130 47.04 65.11 -42.17
CA VAL A 130 47.27 66.03 -43.30
C VAL A 130 48.71 66.08 -43.64
N LYS A 131 49.05 66.25 -44.98
CA LYS A 131 50.39 66.43 -45.52
C LYS A 131 50.78 67.89 -45.36
N SER A 132 50.80 68.39 -44.14
CA SER A 132 51.14 69.80 -43.88
C SER A 132 52.18 69.87 -42.78
N ASP A 133 53.28 70.57 -43.05
CA ASP A 133 54.31 70.87 -42.03
C ASP A 133 53.98 72.13 -41.19
N ARG A 134 52.69 72.53 -41.13
CA ARG A 134 52.25 73.74 -40.46
C ARG A 134 51.92 73.48 -39.00
N PRO A 135 52.77 73.93 -38.05
CA PRO A 135 52.53 73.67 -36.60
C PRO A 135 51.28 74.32 -36.07
N SER A 136 50.70 75.31 -36.79
CA SER A 136 49.48 76.03 -36.36
C SER A 136 48.19 75.25 -36.53
N ILE A 137 48.22 74.10 -37.23
CA ILE A 137 47.07 73.27 -37.55
C ILE A 137 47.13 71.94 -36.79
N ILE A 138 48.31 71.40 -36.58
CA ILE A 138 48.51 70.11 -35.88
C ILE A 138 48.34 70.37 -34.41
N ASN A 139 47.39 69.63 -33.79
CA ASN A 139 47.04 69.74 -32.34
C ASN A 139 47.26 68.47 -31.52
N ASP A 140 47.73 67.39 -32.19
CA ASP A 140 47.98 66.07 -31.61
C ASP A 140 46.78 65.44 -30.88
N GLU A 141 45.60 65.98 -31.10
CA GLU A 141 44.31 65.38 -30.60
C GLU A 141 43.39 64.97 -31.73
N GLU A 142 43.09 65.89 -32.69
CA GLU A 142 42.25 65.65 -33.86
C GLU A 142 42.93 65.78 -35.20
N ILE A 143 43.98 66.59 -35.28
CA ILE A 143 44.73 66.82 -36.52
C ILE A 143 46.21 66.45 -36.35
N PHE A 144 46.66 65.50 -37.14
CA PHE A 144 47.99 64.92 -37.08
C PHE A 144 48.73 65.14 -38.41
N SER A 145 50.08 65.06 -38.39
CA SER A 145 50.90 65.03 -39.61
C SER A 145 50.68 63.69 -40.33
N LEU A 146 50.46 63.71 -41.65
CA LEU A 146 50.36 62.52 -42.47
C LEU A 146 51.66 61.70 -42.46
N ASN A 147 52.82 62.38 -42.27
CA ASN A 147 54.11 61.69 -42.13
C ASN A 147 54.11 60.70 -40.94
N MET A 148 53.40 61.01 -39.89
CA MET A 148 53.21 60.05 -38.74
C MET A 148 52.41 58.81 -39.21
N ALA A 149 51.36 59.03 -40.03
CA ALA A 149 50.57 57.93 -40.52
C ALA A 149 51.40 57.08 -41.56
N GLU A 150 52.16 57.70 -42.46
CA GLU A 150 52.97 57.01 -43.44
C GLU A 150 54.08 56.13 -42.85
N GLN A 151 54.56 56.49 -41.66
CA GLN A 151 55.52 55.69 -40.90
C GLN A 151 54.89 54.50 -40.21
N SER A 152 53.56 54.53 -39.99
CA SER A 152 52.85 53.49 -39.30
C SER A 152 52.63 52.23 -40.17
N GLU A 153 52.61 51.05 -39.50
CA GLU A 153 52.34 49.77 -40.16
C GLU A 153 50.92 49.66 -40.72
N TRP A 154 49.96 50.34 -40.12
CA TRP A 154 48.59 50.32 -40.61
C TRP A 154 48.44 51.04 -41.94
N TYR A 155 49.16 52.18 -42.16
CA TYR A 155 49.11 52.93 -43.39
C TYR A 155 49.84 52.16 -44.55
N LYS A 156 50.96 51.54 -44.26
CA LYS A 156 51.68 50.70 -45.22
C LYS A 156 50.89 49.52 -45.74
N LYS A 157 50.00 49.02 -44.89
CA LYS A 157 49.10 47.90 -45.22
C LYS A 157 47.82 48.36 -45.95
N LEU A 158 47.50 49.65 -45.93
CA LEU A 158 46.42 50.18 -46.71
C LEU A 158 46.77 50.02 -48.18
N ASN A 159 46.06 49.19 -48.92
CA ASN A 159 46.20 49.00 -50.30
C ASN A 159 45.67 50.25 -51.05
N THR A 160 46.49 51.17 -51.44
CA THR A 160 46.16 52.47 -52.07
C THR A 160 45.54 52.34 -53.46
N LYS A 161 45.24 51.14 -53.93
CA LYS A 161 44.56 50.93 -55.22
C LYS A 161 43.02 51.13 -55.08
N MET A 162 42.62 52.31 -55.51
CA MET A 162 41.25 52.67 -55.94
C MET A 162 40.07 52.59 -54.97
N ASN A 163 40.20 52.18 -53.70
CA ASN A 163 39.12 52.28 -52.76
C ASN A 163 39.46 53.36 -51.71
N SER A 164 38.75 54.47 -51.72
CA SER A 164 38.99 55.60 -50.83
C SER A 164 38.53 55.39 -49.43
N ARG A 165 37.89 54.26 -49.14
CA ARG A 165 37.26 53.98 -47.84
C ARG A 165 37.57 52.57 -47.34
N HIS A 166 37.98 52.41 -46.08
CA HIS A 166 38.41 51.15 -45.51
C HIS A 166 37.97 50.99 -44.09
N TRP A 167 37.31 49.86 -43.82
CA TRP A 167 37.01 49.43 -42.47
C TRP A 167 38.20 48.71 -41.82
N VAL A 168 38.52 49.06 -40.61
CA VAL A 168 39.68 48.56 -39.90
C VAL A 168 39.27 47.97 -38.54
N LYS A 169 39.73 46.76 -38.26
CA LYS A 169 39.46 46.06 -37.02
C LYS A 169 40.32 46.57 -35.88
N PRO A 170 39.86 46.41 -34.59
CA PRO A 170 40.70 46.71 -33.43
C PRO A 170 42.02 45.93 -33.47
N GLY A 171 43.10 46.58 -33.06
CA GLY A 171 44.43 46.00 -33.05
C GLY A 171 45.20 46.10 -34.41
N PHE A 172 44.54 46.57 -35.48
CA PHE A 172 45.22 46.83 -36.77
C PHE A 172 45.96 48.16 -36.72
N ILE A 173 45.41 49.20 -36.14
CA ILE A 173 46.08 50.48 -35.93
C ILE A 173 46.66 50.43 -34.48
N ILE A 174 48.00 50.47 -34.43
CA ILE A 174 48.73 50.53 -33.16
C ILE A 174 49.41 51.92 -33.13
N GLU A 175 48.97 52.75 -32.22
CA GLU A 175 49.54 54.04 -31.91
C GLU A 175 50.59 53.93 -30.79
N PRO A 176 51.57 54.89 -30.71
CA PRO A 176 52.65 54.81 -29.74
C PRO A 176 52.17 54.76 -28.29
N ASP A 177 50.99 55.29 -28.00
CA ASP A 177 50.29 55.28 -26.72
C ASP A 177 49.48 54.01 -26.46
N GLY A 178 49.36 53.09 -27.43
CA GLY A 178 48.59 51.87 -27.37
C GLY A 178 47.09 52.06 -27.55
N GLU A 179 46.57 53.25 -27.67
CA GLU A 179 45.14 53.55 -27.80
C GLU A 179 44.52 52.99 -29.09
N GLY A 180 45.29 52.96 -30.18
CA GLY A 180 44.82 52.47 -31.50
C GLY A 180 44.28 51.04 -31.51
N SER A 181 44.71 50.17 -30.57
CA SER A 181 44.22 48.79 -30.44
C SER A 181 42.79 48.68 -29.94
N ARG A 182 42.24 49.76 -29.42
CA ARG A 182 40.96 49.87 -28.71
C ARG A 182 39.78 50.19 -29.63
N PHE A 183 40.04 50.70 -30.88
CA PHE A 183 38.99 51.22 -31.74
C PHE A 183 38.68 50.34 -32.94
N PHE A 184 37.39 50.32 -33.33
CA PHE A 184 36.96 50.03 -34.70
C PHE A 184 37.07 51.35 -35.50
N SER A 185 37.79 51.33 -36.57
CA SER A 185 38.08 52.55 -37.35
C SER A 185 37.55 52.48 -38.78
N TYR A 186 37.02 53.60 -39.25
CA TYR A 186 36.66 53.77 -40.63
C TYR A 186 37.52 54.86 -41.26
N LEU A 187 38.25 54.52 -42.32
CA LEU A 187 39.24 55.38 -42.95
C LEU A 187 38.74 55.88 -44.30
N GLY A 188 38.88 57.15 -44.50
CA GLY A 188 38.69 57.78 -45.83
C GLY A 188 39.96 58.45 -46.30
N ILE A 189 40.40 58.13 -47.50
CA ILE A 189 41.59 58.71 -48.10
C ILE A 189 41.19 59.85 -49.02
N ILE A 190 41.78 61.00 -48.84
CA ILE A 190 41.64 62.19 -49.71
C ILE A 190 42.80 62.25 -50.61
N TYR A 191 42.54 62.21 -51.92
CA TYR A 191 43.58 62.31 -52.98
C TYR A 191 43.63 63.71 -53.53
N ARG A 192 44.81 64.07 -54.14
CA ARG A 192 44.92 65.31 -54.87
C ARG A 192 44.06 65.28 -56.15
N PRO A 193 43.42 66.40 -56.51
CA PRO A 193 42.56 66.43 -57.68
C PRO A 193 43.34 66.16 -59.03
N ASP A 194 44.59 66.47 -59.00
CA ASP A 194 45.52 66.33 -60.15
C ASP A 194 46.25 64.98 -60.14
N SER A 195 46.25 64.24 -59.03
CA SER A 195 46.95 62.96 -58.92
C SER A 195 46.19 62.05 -57.97
N LEU A 196 45.37 61.10 -58.49
CA LEU A 196 44.65 60.07 -57.74
C LEU A 196 45.56 59.00 -57.13
N SER A 197 46.88 59.11 -57.30
CA SER A 197 47.87 58.19 -56.74
C SER A 197 48.56 58.70 -55.48
N GLU A 198 48.44 60.01 -55.20
CA GLU A 198 49.07 60.62 -54.04
C GLU A 198 48.00 61.01 -52.96
N PRO A 199 48.00 60.36 -51.82
CA PRO A 199 47.13 60.75 -50.67
C PRO A 199 47.54 62.15 -50.18
N MET A 200 46.54 63.03 -50.02
CA MET A 200 46.74 64.37 -49.49
C MET A 200 46.41 64.38 -47.99
N ALA A 201 45.39 63.61 -47.60
CA ALA A 201 44.97 63.41 -46.18
C ALA A 201 44.32 62.06 -45.99
N VAL A 202 44.29 61.62 -44.78
CA VAL A 202 43.49 60.46 -44.29
C VAL A 202 42.60 60.89 -43.15
N LEU A 203 41.31 60.68 -43.32
CA LEU A 203 40.32 60.88 -42.26
C LEU A 203 40.06 59.54 -41.61
N ARG A 204 40.14 59.51 -40.29
CA ARG A 204 39.87 58.35 -39.48
C ARG A 204 38.73 58.65 -38.50
N ILE A 205 37.72 57.78 -38.47
CA ILE A 205 36.61 57.85 -37.56
C ILE A 205 36.66 56.61 -36.70
N ASP A 206 36.53 56.78 -35.39
CA ASP A 206 36.75 55.74 -34.41
C ASP A 206 35.51 55.51 -33.55
N ILE A 207 35.20 54.23 -33.28
CA ILE A 207 34.27 53.80 -32.26
C ILE A 207 35.02 52.89 -31.30
N ASP A 208 34.87 53.11 -29.99
CA ASP A 208 35.48 52.29 -28.97
C ASP A 208 34.92 50.88 -28.99
N LYS A 209 35.79 49.88 -29.01
CA LYS A 209 35.41 48.46 -29.01
C LYS A 209 34.56 48.09 -27.83
N SER A 210 34.67 48.78 -26.66
CA SER A 210 33.87 48.52 -25.48
C SER A 210 32.37 48.67 -25.71
N LYS A 211 31.96 49.63 -26.56
CA LYS A 211 30.57 49.83 -26.94
C LYS A 211 30.03 48.62 -27.74
N ILE A 212 30.81 48.19 -28.72
CA ILE A 212 30.47 46.99 -29.52
C ILE A 212 30.51 45.74 -28.67
N GLU A 213 31.53 45.62 -27.80
CA GLU A 213 31.64 44.49 -26.88
C GLU A 213 30.46 44.39 -25.92
N GLU A 214 29.99 45.52 -25.41
CA GLU A 214 28.78 45.55 -24.56
C GLU A 214 27.55 45.04 -25.27
N LEU A 215 27.36 45.45 -26.55
CA LEU A 215 26.29 44.94 -27.40
C LEU A 215 26.42 43.43 -27.66
N LEU A 216 27.63 42.97 -27.98
CA LEU A 216 27.87 41.54 -28.17
C LEU A 216 27.68 40.75 -26.89
N LYS A 217 27.99 41.31 -25.71
CA LYS A 217 27.71 40.71 -24.42
C LYS A 217 26.22 40.54 -24.16
N ARG A 218 25.38 41.49 -24.59
CA ARG A 218 23.91 41.39 -24.46
C ARG A 218 23.34 40.23 -25.26
N ILE A 219 23.93 39.90 -26.39
CA ILE A 219 23.56 38.74 -27.24
C ILE A 219 24.08 37.41 -26.66
N LYS A 220 25.09 37.48 -25.81
CA LYS A 220 25.68 36.29 -25.20
C LYS A 220 24.75 35.70 -24.13
N PHE A 221 23.83 34.80 -24.52
CA PHE A 221 22.77 34.23 -23.66
C PHE A 221 23.30 33.39 -22.51
N ASN A 222 24.47 32.80 -22.69
CA ASN A 222 25.14 32.00 -21.67
C ASN A 222 26.68 32.06 -21.89
N PRO A 223 27.51 31.64 -20.93
CA PRO A 223 28.97 31.64 -21.03
C PRO A 223 29.51 30.89 -22.25
N GLU A 224 28.79 29.91 -22.75
CA GLU A 224 29.21 29.06 -23.90
C GLU A 224 28.82 29.64 -25.26
N THR A 225 27.98 30.68 -25.29
CA THR A 225 27.59 31.34 -26.53
C THR A 225 28.78 32.07 -27.14
N SER A 226 29.03 31.84 -28.41
CA SER A 226 30.01 32.60 -29.21
C SER A 226 29.30 33.61 -30.11
N VAL A 227 29.73 34.87 -30.04
CA VAL A 227 29.20 35.97 -30.84
C VAL A 227 30.37 36.59 -31.58
N LEU A 228 30.34 36.50 -32.94
CA LEU A 228 31.49 36.80 -33.79
C LEU A 228 31.10 37.78 -34.92
N LEU A 229 31.88 38.83 -35.11
CA LEU A 229 31.86 39.69 -36.29
C LEU A 229 32.87 39.19 -37.29
N SER A 230 32.49 39.03 -38.56
CA SER A 230 33.38 38.57 -39.64
C SER A 230 33.20 39.37 -40.91
N ASP A 231 34.28 39.52 -41.68
CA ASP A 231 34.31 40.16 -42.98
C ASP A 231 34.47 39.11 -44.13
N GLY A 232 33.39 38.46 -44.47
CA GLY A 232 33.52 37.41 -45.47
C GLY A 232 34.33 36.20 -45.01
N GLU A 233 35.64 36.22 -44.97
CA GLU A 233 36.47 35.06 -44.63
C GLU A 233 37.13 35.12 -43.26
N ASN A 234 37.28 36.30 -42.66
CA ASN A 234 38.02 36.49 -41.41
C ASN A 234 37.15 36.89 -40.26
N ILE A 235 37.47 36.40 -39.07
CA ILE A 235 36.87 36.91 -37.84
C ILE A 235 37.56 38.22 -37.47
N ILE A 236 36.77 39.30 -37.47
CA ILE A 236 37.24 40.64 -37.14
C ILE A 236 37.35 40.80 -35.65
N TYR A 237 36.26 40.45 -34.93
CA TYR A 237 36.18 40.57 -33.49
C TYR A 237 35.11 39.62 -32.97
N GLY A 238 35.18 39.23 -31.69
CA GLY A 238 34.11 38.46 -31.10
C GLY A 238 34.39 37.96 -29.71
N LEU A 239 33.30 37.60 -29.04
CA LEU A 239 33.26 36.97 -27.73
C LEU A 239 33.13 35.47 -27.93
N LYS A 240 34.19 34.75 -27.63
CA LYS A 240 34.20 33.29 -27.73
C LYS A 240 33.48 32.66 -26.51
N GLY A 241 32.77 31.57 -26.71
CA GLY A 241 32.31 30.65 -25.66
C GLY A 241 33.50 29.85 -25.09
N ASN A 242 33.27 29.02 -24.12
CA ASN A 242 34.30 28.28 -23.36
C ASN A 242 35.38 27.63 -24.24
N GLY A 243 36.41 28.43 -24.61
CA GLY A 243 37.65 27.92 -25.18
C GLY A 243 37.62 27.39 -26.63
N GLU A 244 36.50 27.49 -27.34
CA GLU A 244 36.43 26.99 -28.73
C GLU A 244 37.02 28.00 -29.73
N GLU A 245 37.96 27.56 -30.55
CA GLU A 245 38.45 28.30 -31.70
C GLU A 245 37.64 27.93 -32.95
N PHE A 246 36.98 28.93 -33.51
CA PHE A 246 36.27 28.77 -34.76
C PHE A 246 37.24 29.05 -35.93
N GLU A 247 37.43 28.05 -36.78
CA GLU A 247 38.17 28.22 -38.01
C GLU A 247 37.36 29.08 -39.00
N THR A 248 37.93 30.18 -39.44
CA THR A 248 37.28 31.16 -40.30
C THR A 248 36.71 30.55 -41.58
N GLY A 249 37.47 29.68 -42.26
CA GLY A 249 37.00 29.03 -43.48
C GLY A 249 35.80 28.08 -43.31
N LYS A 250 35.71 27.39 -42.16
CA LYS A 250 34.56 26.56 -41.86
C LYS A 250 33.31 27.39 -41.54
N LEU A 251 33.48 28.51 -40.87
CA LEU A 251 32.41 29.44 -40.56
C LEU A 251 31.84 30.09 -41.84
N ALA A 252 32.70 30.47 -42.80
CA ALA A 252 32.30 31.01 -44.11
C ALA A 252 31.44 30.00 -44.90
N LYS A 253 31.82 28.70 -44.89
CA LYS A 253 31.06 27.65 -45.54
C LYS A 253 29.67 27.46 -44.92
N ILE A 254 29.59 27.37 -43.59
CA ILE A 254 28.32 27.23 -42.85
C ILE A 254 27.43 28.43 -43.14
N ARG A 255 27.96 29.63 -43.15
CA ARG A 255 27.26 30.86 -43.48
C ARG A 255 26.63 30.80 -44.87
N GLY A 256 27.38 30.37 -45.89
CA GLY A 256 26.87 30.24 -47.26
C GLY A 256 25.69 29.28 -47.37
N GLU A 257 25.71 28.20 -46.63
CA GLU A 257 24.62 27.21 -46.59
C GLU A 257 23.37 27.68 -45.80
N GLN A 258 23.54 28.64 -44.89
CA GLN A 258 22.50 29.12 -43.97
C GLN A 258 22.06 30.57 -44.22
N ALA A 259 22.61 31.24 -45.21
CA ALA A 259 22.28 32.63 -45.53
C ALA A 259 20.79 32.83 -45.75
N GLY A 260 20.22 33.85 -45.11
CA GLY A 260 18.78 34.20 -45.22
C GLY A 260 17.83 33.29 -44.41
N LYS A 261 18.32 32.32 -43.68
CA LYS A 261 17.53 31.54 -42.75
C LYS A 261 17.52 32.19 -41.35
N ASP A 262 16.40 32.08 -40.69
CA ASP A 262 16.30 32.41 -39.26
C ASP A 262 17.23 31.48 -38.46
N TRP A 263 16.95 31.16 -37.21
CA TRP A 263 17.80 30.25 -36.47
C TRP A 263 17.83 28.84 -37.10
N SER A 264 19.03 28.29 -37.31
CA SER A 264 19.26 26.97 -37.88
C SER A 264 20.10 26.08 -36.96
N PHE A 265 19.94 24.77 -37.08
CA PHE A 265 20.75 23.81 -36.34
C PHE A 265 21.92 23.36 -37.19
N ILE A 266 23.13 23.58 -36.70
CA ILE A 266 24.36 23.16 -37.35
C ILE A 266 25.16 22.22 -36.45
N LYS A 267 26.05 21.43 -37.08
CA LYS A 267 27.00 20.59 -36.34
C LYS A 267 28.43 21.11 -36.64
N TYR A 268 29.12 21.56 -35.58
CA TYR A 268 30.51 22.00 -35.64
C TYR A 268 31.31 21.23 -34.58
N SER A 269 32.48 20.68 -34.93
CA SER A 269 33.35 19.89 -34.03
C SER A 269 32.61 18.88 -33.15
N ASN A 270 31.62 18.18 -33.75
CA ASN A 270 30.74 17.18 -33.10
C ASN A 270 29.70 17.74 -32.10
N ILE A 271 29.66 19.05 -31.89
CA ILE A 271 28.67 19.74 -31.04
C ILE A 271 27.56 20.30 -31.94
N LYS A 272 26.30 20.20 -31.45
CA LYS A 272 25.17 20.82 -32.13
C LYS A 272 24.98 22.24 -31.61
N TYR A 273 24.97 23.18 -32.57
CA TYR A 273 24.75 24.60 -32.29
C TYR A 273 23.45 25.08 -32.90
N ILE A 274 22.81 26.03 -32.22
CA ILE A 274 21.78 26.90 -32.76
C ILE A 274 22.54 28.09 -33.34
N PHE A 275 22.41 28.32 -34.64
CA PHE A 275 23.21 29.27 -35.41
C PHE A 275 22.31 30.27 -36.12
N ARG A 276 22.71 31.55 -36.09
CA ARG A 276 22.17 32.61 -36.94
C ARG A 276 23.27 33.50 -37.43
N THR A 277 23.16 33.92 -38.68
CA THR A 277 24.07 34.86 -39.33
C THR A 277 23.27 35.87 -40.13
N GLU A 278 23.66 37.14 -40.06
CA GLU A 278 23.06 38.21 -40.84
C GLU A 278 24.14 39.23 -41.24
N MET A 279 24.03 39.78 -42.43
CA MET A 279 24.95 40.76 -42.94
C MET A 279 24.53 42.16 -42.48
N LEU A 280 25.47 42.91 -41.94
CA LEU A 280 25.32 44.31 -41.61
C LEU A 280 25.28 45.14 -42.88
N SER A 281 24.30 46.01 -43.04
CA SER A 281 24.05 46.76 -44.26
C SER A 281 25.11 47.84 -44.53
N ALA A 282 25.65 48.43 -43.46
CA ALA A 282 26.60 49.52 -43.55
C ALA A 282 27.98 49.09 -44.07
N ASN A 283 28.48 47.91 -43.70
CA ASN A 283 29.86 47.52 -43.95
C ASN A 283 30.06 46.14 -44.60
N GLY A 284 28.96 45.38 -44.78
CA GLY A 284 28.98 44.03 -45.33
C GLY A 284 29.56 42.97 -44.39
N TRP A 285 29.82 43.32 -43.11
CA TRP A 285 30.24 42.36 -42.13
C TRP A 285 29.08 41.49 -41.70
N HIS A 286 29.36 40.34 -41.10
CA HIS A 286 28.35 39.41 -40.65
C HIS A 286 28.42 39.26 -39.12
N LEU A 287 27.28 39.40 -38.49
CA LEU A 287 27.12 39.02 -37.10
C LEU A 287 26.73 37.53 -37.02
N ASN A 288 27.61 36.72 -36.46
CA ASN A 288 27.42 35.29 -36.32
C ASN A 288 27.22 34.97 -34.85
N VAL A 289 26.13 34.24 -34.50
CA VAL A 289 25.86 33.77 -33.15
C VAL A 289 25.75 32.25 -33.16
N LEU A 290 26.54 31.62 -32.30
CA LEU A 290 26.57 30.18 -32.11
C LEU A 290 26.27 29.85 -30.65
N VAL A 291 25.17 29.16 -30.42
CA VAL A 291 24.74 28.76 -29.08
C VAL A 291 24.72 27.23 -29.01
N PRO A 292 25.52 26.59 -28.14
CA PRO A 292 25.46 25.16 -27.99
C PRO A 292 24.06 24.72 -27.56
N GLN A 293 23.46 23.77 -28.30
CA GLN A 293 22.11 23.28 -27.97
C GLN A 293 22.04 22.68 -26.56
N ALA A 294 23.11 22.01 -26.12
CA ALA A 294 23.20 21.41 -24.80
C ALA A 294 23.05 22.44 -23.69
N SER A 295 23.71 23.63 -23.86
CA SER A 295 23.70 24.67 -22.81
C SER A 295 22.32 25.34 -22.62
N VAL A 296 21.48 25.31 -23.66
CA VAL A 296 20.09 25.78 -23.56
C VAL A 296 19.24 24.79 -22.71
N LEU A 297 19.56 23.50 -22.83
CA LEU A 297 18.84 22.43 -22.16
C LEU A 297 19.34 22.12 -20.73
N GLU A 298 20.58 22.49 -20.43
CA GLU A 298 21.23 22.14 -19.15
C GLU A 298 20.50 22.72 -17.92
N LYS A 299 20.06 23.96 -17.99
CA LYS A 299 19.26 24.58 -16.91
C LYS A 299 17.94 23.85 -16.62
N GLN A 300 17.44 23.08 -17.57
CA GLN A 300 16.21 22.31 -17.41
C GLN A 300 16.41 21.00 -16.68
N GLN A 301 17.59 20.40 -16.75
CA GLN A 301 17.87 19.11 -16.10
C GLN A 301 17.62 19.18 -14.60
N ALA A 302 17.98 20.28 -13.96
CA ALA A 302 17.72 20.49 -12.54
C ALA A 302 16.21 20.58 -12.23
N LEU A 303 15.44 21.29 -13.06
CA LEU A 303 13.97 21.37 -12.93
C LEU A 303 13.31 20.00 -13.14
N TYR A 304 13.76 19.25 -14.15
CA TYR A 304 13.27 17.89 -14.39
C TYR A 304 13.58 16.95 -13.24
N LEU A 305 14.79 17.01 -12.70
CA LEU A 305 15.17 16.20 -11.57
C LEU A 305 14.28 16.51 -10.34
N THR A 306 14.04 17.79 -10.10
CA THR A 306 13.13 18.22 -9.02
C THR A 306 11.70 17.74 -9.23
N LEU A 307 11.18 17.85 -10.46
CA LEU A 307 9.84 17.33 -10.81
C LEU A 307 9.77 15.81 -10.68
N LEU A 308 10.79 15.09 -11.14
CA LEU A 308 10.87 13.64 -10.99
C LEU A 308 10.88 13.23 -9.52
N ILE A 309 11.68 13.89 -8.69
CA ILE A 309 11.73 13.61 -7.24
C ILE A 309 10.36 13.87 -6.61
N ALA A 310 9.70 14.99 -6.94
CA ALA A 310 8.37 15.31 -6.45
C ALA A 310 7.33 14.27 -6.89
N LEU A 311 7.33 13.85 -8.15
CA LEU A 311 6.43 12.82 -8.69
C LEU A 311 6.67 11.46 -8.03
N PHE A 312 7.94 11.07 -7.86
CA PHE A 312 8.27 9.84 -7.11
C PHE A 312 7.82 9.91 -5.66
N GLY A 313 7.98 11.07 -5.01
CA GLY A 313 7.47 11.31 -3.66
C GLY A 313 5.97 11.13 -3.56
N ILE A 314 5.21 11.76 -4.47
CA ILE A 314 3.75 11.61 -4.54
C ILE A 314 3.36 10.16 -4.82
N ALA A 315 4.05 9.48 -5.75
CA ALA A 315 3.80 8.08 -6.07
C ALA A 315 4.06 7.17 -4.86
N ALA A 316 5.15 7.38 -4.13
CA ALA A 316 5.49 6.61 -2.94
C ALA A 316 4.45 6.80 -1.82
N VAL A 317 4.03 8.04 -1.56
CA VAL A 317 2.97 8.34 -0.57
C VAL A 317 1.64 7.71 -0.99
N SER A 318 1.25 7.88 -2.26
CA SER A 318 0.01 7.30 -2.80
C SER A 318 0.01 5.77 -2.72
N TYR A 319 1.16 5.13 -3.07
CA TYR A 319 1.32 3.69 -2.94
C TYR A 319 1.25 3.24 -1.48
N GLY A 320 1.92 3.97 -0.57
CA GLY A 320 1.88 3.68 0.86
C GLY A 320 0.46 3.72 1.44
N LEU A 321 -0.30 4.77 1.12
CA LEU A 321 -1.69 4.91 1.54
C LEU A 321 -2.59 3.79 0.96
N ALA A 322 -2.43 3.49 -0.33
CA ALA A 322 -3.17 2.42 -0.98
C ALA A 322 -2.82 1.05 -0.38
N TYR A 323 -1.54 0.78 -0.14
CA TYR A 323 -1.07 -0.46 0.48
C TYR A 323 -1.67 -0.66 1.88
N LEU A 324 -1.66 0.38 2.71
CA LEU A 324 -2.27 0.34 4.05
C LEU A 324 -3.78 0.06 3.98
N THR A 325 -4.49 0.76 3.09
CA THR A 325 -5.95 0.61 2.92
C THR A 325 -6.30 -0.78 2.38
N ILE A 326 -5.60 -1.24 1.35
CA ILE A 326 -5.82 -2.56 0.74
C ILE A 326 -5.56 -3.68 1.75
N ASN A 327 -4.41 -3.64 2.45
CA ASN A 327 -4.08 -4.67 3.43
C ASN A 327 -5.03 -4.68 4.63
N SER A 328 -5.48 -3.52 5.10
CA SER A 328 -6.48 -3.43 6.17
C SER A 328 -7.79 -4.11 5.76
N ASN A 329 -8.28 -3.82 4.55
CA ASN A 329 -9.52 -4.40 4.04
C ASN A 329 -9.39 -5.90 3.76
N LEU A 330 -8.29 -6.32 3.15
CA LEU A 330 -8.02 -7.74 2.88
C LEU A 330 -7.89 -8.54 4.17
N LYS A 331 -7.25 -8.00 5.21
CA LYS A 331 -7.16 -8.67 6.51
C LYS A 331 -8.54 -8.97 7.08
N ARG A 332 -9.50 -8.04 6.98
CA ARG A 332 -10.89 -8.26 7.43
C ARG A 332 -11.60 -9.35 6.61
N ILE A 333 -11.41 -9.36 5.29
CA ILE A 333 -11.95 -10.41 4.42
C ILE A 333 -11.35 -11.79 4.76
N PHE A 334 -10.03 -11.86 5.00
CA PHE A 334 -9.39 -13.12 5.42
C PHE A 334 -9.90 -13.63 6.76
N ILE A 335 -10.12 -12.72 7.74
CA ILE A 335 -10.71 -13.08 9.02
C ILE A 335 -12.11 -13.65 8.80
N LEU A 336 -12.95 -12.96 8.02
CA LEU A 336 -14.30 -13.44 7.73
C LEU A 336 -14.28 -14.81 7.04
N ASN A 337 -13.44 -15.00 6.02
CA ASN A 337 -13.31 -16.30 5.33
C ASN A 337 -12.84 -17.42 6.28
N LYS A 338 -11.92 -17.12 7.19
CA LYS A 338 -11.46 -18.07 8.20
C LYS A 338 -12.60 -18.49 9.14
N GLU A 339 -13.38 -17.52 9.60
CA GLU A 339 -14.53 -17.81 10.48
C GLU A 339 -15.66 -18.55 9.73
N MET A 340 -15.89 -18.24 8.43
CA MET A 340 -16.81 -19.01 7.59
C MET A 340 -16.42 -20.49 7.50
N LYS A 341 -15.13 -20.79 7.31
CA LYS A 341 -14.63 -22.17 7.27
C LYS A 341 -14.78 -22.90 8.59
N ARG A 342 -14.69 -22.20 9.72
CA ARG A 342 -14.94 -22.78 11.04
C ARG A 342 -16.40 -23.15 11.22
N VAL A 343 -17.30 -22.25 10.85
CA VAL A 343 -18.74 -22.53 10.87
C VAL A 343 -19.10 -23.70 9.94
N GLU A 344 -18.48 -23.79 8.77
CA GLU A 344 -18.62 -24.93 7.86
C GLU A 344 -18.20 -26.26 8.52
N SER A 345 -17.16 -26.24 9.36
CA SER A 345 -16.71 -27.42 10.12
C SER A 345 -17.54 -27.69 11.39
N GLY A 346 -18.59 -26.91 11.65
CA GLY A 346 -19.49 -27.10 12.79
C GLY A 346 -19.06 -26.39 14.08
N ASP A 347 -18.02 -25.55 14.04
CA ASP A 347 -17.58 -24.78 15.20
C ASP A 347 -18.26 -23.41 15.23
N PHE A 348 -19.31 -23.29 16.04
CA PHE A 348 -20.09 -22.06 16.26
C PHE A 348 -19.61 -21.26 17.49
N SER A 349 -18.61 -21.75 18.23
CA SER A 349 -18.20 -21.17 19.52
C SER A 349 -17.52 -19.80 19.44
N HIS A 350 -17.09 -19.38 18.25
CA HIS A 350 -16.32 -18.16 18.06
C HIS A 350 -17.21 -16.93 17.82
N LYS A 351 -17.03 -15.93 18.69
CA LYS A 351 -17.73 -14.64 18.57
C LYS A 351 -16.99 -13.72 17.60
N ILE A 352 -17.52 -13.58 16.39
CA ILE A 352 -17.05 -12.60 15.41
C ILE A 352 -17.27 -11.20 15.96
N LYS A 353 -16.18 -10.41 15.97
CA LYS A 353 -16.25 -8.97 16.28
C LYS A 353 -16.30 -8.20 14.95
N PRO A 354 -17.46 -7.68 14.52
CA PRO A 354 -17.55 -6.86 13.33
C PRO A 354 -16.72 -5.59 13.52
N VAL A 355 -15.86 -5.28 12.53
CA VAL A 355 -15.00 -4.09 12.56
C VAL A 355 -15.31 -3.24 11.33
N GLY A 356 -15.60 -1.95 11.55
CA GLY A 356 -15.91 -0.98 10.51
C GLY A 356 -17.40 -0.81 10.26
N SER A 357 -17.73 0.35 9.64
CA SER A 357 -19.10 0.74 9.24
C SER A 357 -19.31 0.68 7.72
N ASP A 358 -18.32 0.17 6.98
CA ASP A 358 -18.33 -0.03 5.53
C ASP A 358 -19.05 -1.32 5.13
N GLU A 359 -19.08 -1.64 3.84
CA GLU A 359 -19.74 -2.82 3.27
C GLU A 359 -19.15 -4.12 3.82
N ILE A 360 -17.83 -4.15 4.12
CA ILE A 360 -17.18 -5.33 4.75
C ILE A 360 -17.66 -5.49 6.18
N GLY A 361 -17.78 -4.39 6.92
CA GLY A 361 -18.33 -4.38 8.26
C GLY A 361 -19.79 -4.82 8.31
N GLU A 362 -20.60 -4.43 7.31
CA GLU A 362 -21.99 -4.88 7.15
C GLU A 362 -22.07 -6.38 6.87
N LEU A 363 -21.22 -6.88 5.96
CA LEU A 363 -21.13 -8.31 5.66
C LEU A 363 -20.73 -9.11 6.92
N MET A 364 -19.79 -8.62 7.71
CA MET A 364 -19.40 -9.25 8.98
C MET A 364 -20.56 -9.26 9.99
N ARG A 365 -21.38 -8.20 10.09
CA ARG A 365 -22.57 -8.14 10.94
C ARG A 365 -23.64 -9.13 10.49
N SER A 366 -23.89 -9.19 9.19
CA SER A 366 -24.87 -10.11 8.60
C SER A 366 -24.45 -11.56 8.81
N PHE A 367 -23.17 -11.87 8.62
CA PHE A 367 -22.65 -13.21 8.89
C PHE A 367 -22.76 -13.57 10.38
N LYS A 368 -22.44 -12.64 11.31
CA LYS A 368 -22.64 -12.85 12.75
C LYS A 368 -24.09 -13.13 13.10
N ALA A 369 -25.04 -12.39 12.53
CA ALA A 369 -26.47 -12.61 12.77
C ALA A 369 -26.93 -13.99 12.24
N MET A 370 -26.38 -14.40 11.07
CA MET A 370 -26.67 -15.71 10.49
C MET A 370 -26.14 -16.85 11.39
N THR A 371 -24.90 -16.76 11.86
CA THR A 371 -24.31 -17.77 12.74
C THR A 371 -25.07 -17.90 14.06
N HIS A 372 -25.50 -16.78 14.64
CA HIS A 372 -26.31 -16.79 15.87
C HIS A 372 -27.65 -17.48 15.67
N ARG A 373 -28.35 -17.21 14.56
CA ARG A 373 -29.61 -17.92 14.24
C ARG A 373 -29.40 -19.41 13.99
N MET A 374 -28.27 -19.80 13.38
CA MET A 374 -27.94 -21.21 13.23
C MET A 374 -27.72 -21.90 14.58
N GLU A 375 -27.00 -21.24 15.50
CA GLU A 375 -26.78 -21.75 16.85
C GLU A 375 -28.13 -21.95 17.58
N GLU A 376 -29.00 -20.93 17.57
CA GLU A 376 -30.35 -21.02 18.14
C GLU A 376 -31.17 -22.17 17.53
N MET A 377 -31.16 -22.35 16.22
CA MET A 377 -31.87 -23.43 15.54
C MET A 377 -31.32 -24.82 15.90
N ILE A 378 -30.01 -24.95 16.09
CA ILE A 378 -29.40 -26.22 16.50
C ILE A 378 -29.85 -26.58 17.92
N ASP A 379 -29.81 -25.63 18.83
CA ASP A 379 -30.24 -25.83 20.22
C ASP A 379 -31.75 -26.18 20.31
N GLU A 380 -32.57 -25.48 19.54
CA GLU A 380 -34.00 -25.78 19.45
C GLU A 380 -34.25 -27.18 18.89
N LYS A 381 -33.56 -27.57 17.82
CA LYS A 381 -33.66 -28.91 17.23
C LYS A 381 -33.23 -30.00 18.20
N TYR A 382 -32.16 -29.77 18.98
CA TYR A 382 -31.69 -30.70 20.00
C TYR A 382 -32.73 -30.87 21.12
N ARG A 383 -33.31 -29.75 21.59
CA ARG A 383 -34.37 -29.78 22.62
C ARG A 383 -35.62 -30.50 22.14
N MET A 384 -36.10 -30.18 20.93
CA MET A 384 -37.24 -30.87 20.30
C MET A 384 -36.99 -32.38 20.16
N GLY A 385 -35.77 -32.77 19.70
CA GLY A 385 -35.41 -34.19 19.61
C GLY A 385 -35.47 -34.93 20.94
N LYS A 386 -35.05 -34.27 22.03
CA LYS A 386 -35.14 -34.84 23.40
C LYS A 386 -36.59 -34.95 23.88
N GLU A 387 -37.42 -33.94 23.60
CA GLU A 387 -38.85 -33.96 23.94
C GLU A 387 -39.60 -35.06 23.19
N VAL A 388 -39.35 -35.23 21.90
CA VAL A 388 -39.94 -36.31 21.07
C VAL A 388 -39.55 -37.67 21.66
N LYS A 389 -38.26 -37.88 21.96
CA LYS A 389 -37.81 -39.15 22.54
C LYS A 389 -38.42 -39.45 23.90
N ASN A 390 -38.57 -38.44 24.73
CA ASN A 390 -39.25 -38.58 26.02
C ASN A 390 -40.76 -38.91 25.87
N ALA A 391 -41.43 -38.29 24.90
CA ALA A 391 -42.83 -38.60 24.58
C ALA A 391 -43.02 -40.04 24.05
N GLU A 392 -42.10 -40.50 23.17
CA GLU A 392 -42.09 -41.89 22.69
C GLU A 392 -41.94 -42.90 23.84
N LEU A 393 -40.99 -42.62 24.80
CA LEU A 393 -40.78 -43.48 25.95
C LEU A 393 -42.03 -43.53 26.86
N LYS A 394 -42.69 -42.39 27.10
CA LYS A 394 -43.94 -42.33 27.85
C LYS A 394 -45.09 -43.10 27.14
N ALA A 395 -45.18 -42.98 25.82
CA ALA A 395 -46.18 -43.68 25.05
C ALA A 395 -45.98 -45.22 25.10
N LEU A 396 -44.72 -45.68 25.03
CA LEU A 396 -44.39 -47.10 25.17
C LEU A 396 -44.72 -47.64 26.57
N GLN A 397 -44.44 -46.87 27.64
CA GLN A 397 -44.79 -47.22 29.02
C GLN A 397 -46.30 -47.28 29.22
N ALA A 398 -47.08 -46.43 28.59
CA ALA A 398 -48.53 -46.39 28.69
C ALA A 398 -49.22 -47.60 27.97
N GLN A 399 -48.52 -48.35 27.13
CA GLN A 399 -49.06 -49.55 26.46
C GLN A 399 -49.31 -50.72 27.46
N ILE A 400 -48.65 -50.70 28.65
CA ILE A 400 -48.98 -51.67 29.74
C ILE A 400 -50.18 -51.13 30.44
N ASN A 401 -51.35 -51.72 30.20
CA ASN A 401 -52.57 -51.33 30.91
C ASN A 401 -52.65 -51.99 32.33
N PRO A 402 -52.30 -51.27 33.39
CA PRO A 402 -52.28 -51.86 34.76
C PRO A 402 -53.66 -52.36 35.21
N HIS A 403 -54.70 -51.66 34.78
CA HIS A 403 -56.06 -52.00 35.16
C HIS A 403 -56.51 -53.35 34.57
N PHE A 404 -56.15 -53.63 33.33
CA PHE A 404 -56.40 -54.91 32.69
C PHE A 404 -55.69 -56.06 33.44
N LEU A 405 -54.43 -55.83 33.85
CA LEU A 405 -53.69 -56.83 34.61
C LEU A 405 -54.34 -57.11 35.99
N TYR A 406 -54.71 -56.06 36.72
CA TYR A 406 -55.39 -56.26 38.03
C TYR A 406 -56.74 -56.97 37.93
N ASN A 407 -57.55 -56.55 36.96
CA ASN A 407 -58.85 -57.15 36.77
C ASN A 407 -58.76 -58.65 36.40
N SER A 408 -57.71 -58.98 35.58
CA SER A 408 -57.48 -60.36 35.20
C SER A 408 -57.06 -61.24 36.42
N LEU A 409 -56.17 -60.68 37.27
CA LEU A 409 -55.70 -61.35 38.44
C LEU A 409 -56.84 -61.48 39.50
N ASP A 410 -57.64 -60.44 39.71
CA ASP A 410 -58.82 -60.49 40.61
C ASP A 410 -59.81 -61.54 40.15
N LEU A 411 -60.07 -61.69 38.88
CA LEU A 411 -60.94 -62.74 38.36
C LEU A 411 -60.41 -64.14 38.69
N VAL A 412 -59.11 -64.39 38.53
CA VAL A 412 -58.46 -65.65 38.86
C VAL A 412 -58.52 -65.88 40.38
N ASN A 413 -58.37 -64.84 41.18
CA ASN A 413 -58.50 -64.91 42.64
C ASN A 413 -59.95 -65.35 43.07
N CYS A 414 -60.95 -64.74 42.44
CA CYS A 414 -62.35 -65.12 42.70
C CYS A 414 -62.62 -66.60 42.37
N LEU A 415 -62.12 -67.07 41.23
CA LEU A 415 -62.24 -68.48 40.82
C LEU A 415 -61.49 -69.43 41.78
N ALA A 416 -60.32 -69.04 42.26
CA ALA A 416 -59.54 -69.83 43.22
C ALA A 416 -60.30 -69.97 44.57
N ILE A 417 -60.94 -68.91 45.00
CA ILE A 417 -61.80 -68.93 46.24
C ILE A 417 -63.04 -69.77 46.00
N GLU A 418 -63.70 -69.63 44.87
CA GLU A 418 -64.90 -70.37 44.55
C GLU A 418 -64.65 -71.88 44.46
N HIS A 419 -63.49 -72.30 44.02
CA HIS A 419 -63.10 -73.68 43.93
C HIS A 419 -62.35 -74.24 45.13
N ASP A 420 -62.25 -73.45 46.21
CA ASP A 420 -61.64 -73.85 47.50
C ASP A 420 -60.15 -74.25 47.35
N VAL A 421 -59.36 -73.45 46.55
CA VAL A 421 -57.92 -73.67 46.33
C VAL A 421 -57.16 -72.50 46.99
N PRO A 422 -56.96 -72.53 48.30
CA PRO A 422 -56.36 -71.40 49.00
C PRO A 422 -54.92 -71.07 48.58
N GLU A 423 -54.15 -72.07 48.10
CA GLU A 423 -52.80 -71.87 47.67
C GLU A 423 -52.74 -70.98 46.41
N ILE A 424 -53.73 -71.11 45.49
CA ILE A 424 -53.81 -70.25 44.28
C ILE A 424 -54.25 -68.83 44.68
N ALA A 425 -55.25 -68.75 45.62
CA ALA A 425 -55.70 -67.45 46.11
C ALA A 425 -54.60 -66.67 46.81
N ASP A 426 -53.77 -67.29 47.62
CA ASP A 426 -52.60 -66.66 48.30
C ASP A 426 -51.56 -66.23 47.29
N MET A 427 -51.31 -67.03 46.23
CA MET A 427 -50.40 -66.68 45.17
C MET A 427 -50.88 -65.47 44.38
N ILE A 428 -52.14 -65.43 43.99
CA ILE A 428 -52.71 -64.32 43.24
C ILE A 428 -52.73 -63.05 44.09
N ASN A 429 -53.09 -63.13 45.36
CA ASN A 429 -53.03 -61.97 46.22
C ASN A 429 -51.63 -61.40 46.38
N SER A 430 -50.63 -62.27 46.47
CA SER A 430 -49.21 -61.84 46.52
C SER A 430 -48.79 -61.24 45.17
N LEU A 431 -49.24 -61.76 44.02
CA LEU A 431 -48.99 -61.20 42.69
C LEU A 431 -49.65 -59.83 42.48
N VAL A 432 -50.88 -59.68 42.92
CA VAL A 432 -51.62 -58.40 42.86
C VAL A 432 -50.89 -57.33 43.71
N GLU A 433 -50.50 -57.69 44.95
CA GLU A 433 -49.73 -56.79 45.83
C GLU A 433 -48.41 -56.41 45.19
N PHE A 434 -47.67 -57.36 44.64
CA PHE A 434 -46.37 -57.12 43.91
C PHE A 434 -46.54 -56.19 42.75
N TYR A 435 -47.49 -56.47 41.80
CA TYR A 435 -47.70 -55.62 40.66
C TYR A 435 -48.30 -54.28 40.99
N LYS A 436 -49.15 -54.17 42.02
CA LYS A 436 -49.69 -52.89 42.47
C LYS A 436 -48.59 -51.95 42.97
N LEU A 437 -47.65 -52.49 43.73
CA LEU A 437 -46.46 -51.71 44.15
C LEU A 437 -45.51 -51.44 43.01
N SER A 438 -45.26 -52.41 42.14
CA SER A 438 -44.32 -52.20 40.96
C SER A 438 -44.83 -51.16 39.97
N LEU A 439 -46.12 -51.13 39.64
CA LEU A 439 -46.72 -50.28 38.61
C LEU A 439 -47.23 -48.93 39.18
N ASN A 440 -47.49 -48.80 40.44
CA ASN A 440 -47.95 -47.63 41.23
C ASN A 440 -48.08 -46.29 40.44
N ARG A 441 -48.96 -46.29 39.40
CA ARG A 441 -49.29 -45.13 38.53
C ARG A 441 -48.10 -44.30 38.07
N GLY A 442 -46.91 -44.90 37.92
CA GLY A 442 -45.70 -44.20 37.40
C GLY A 442 -44.93 -43.35 38.43
N LYS A 443 -45.31 -43.46 39.76
CA LYS A 443 -44.53 -42.81 40.81
C LYS A 443 -43.13 -43.47 40.88
N GLU A 444 -42.06 -42.67 40.96
CA GLU A 444 -40.68 -43.17 41.09
C GLU A 444 -40.23 -43.33 42.56
N ILE A 445 -40.95 -42.76 43.48
CA ILE A 445 -40.61 -42.72 44.93
C ILE A 445 -41.67 -43.43 45.73
N PHE A 446 -41.22 -44.28 46.65
CA PHE A 446 -41.99 -45.05 47.56
C PHE A 446 -41.75 -44.62 49.01
N SER A 447 -42.65 -45.02 49.98
CA SER A 447 -42.24 -45.10 51.36
C SER A 447 -41.32 -46.33 51.57
N LEU A 448 -40.43 -46.29 52.54
CA LEU A 448 -39.62 -47.46 52.85
C LEU A 448 -40.52 -48.64 53.25
N GLN A 449 -41.68 -48.39 53.86
CA GLN A 449 -42.68 -49.38 54.18
C GLN A 449 -43.26 -50.09 52.92
N ASP A 450 -43.47 -49.32 51.82
CA ASP A 450 -43.99 -49.90 50.59
C ASP A 450 -42.92 -50.77 49.91
N GLU A 451 -41.65 -50.38 49.98
CA GLU A 451 -40.54 -51.18 49.44
C GLU A 451 -40.37 -52.48 50.28
N VAL A 452 -40.56 -52.42 51.58
CA VAL A 452 -40.61 -53.62 52.47
C VAL A 452 -41.75 -54.54 52.04
N ARG A 453 -42.97 -54.01 51.87
CA ARG A 453 -44.12 -54.79 51.41
C ARG A 453 -43.87 -55.41 50.02
N HIS A 454 -43.22 -54.67 49.14
CA HIS A 454 -42.88 -55.16 47.80
C HIS A 454 -41.93 -56.37 47.88
N VAL A 455 -40.90 -56.29 48.72
CA VAL A 455 -39.99 -57.39 48.99
C VAL A 455 -40.74 -58.58 49.66
N GLN A 456 -41.63 -58.35 50.65
CA GLN A 456 -42.39 -59.39 51.29
C GLN A 456 -43.29 -60.13 50.28
N ALA A 457 -43.97 -59.39 49.38
CA ALA A 457 -44.78 -59.98 48.33
C ALA A 457 -43.94 -60.84 47.38
N TYR A 458 -42.76 -60.31 46.95
CA TYR A 458 -41.81 -61.05 46.13
C TYR A 458 -41.34 -62.37 46.78
N VAL A 459 -40.93 -62.33 48.05
CA VAL A 459 -40.45 -63.54 48.76
C VAL A 459 -41.57 -64.54 48.97
N ARG A 460 -42.84 -64.12 49.25
CA ARG A 460 -44.01 -65.00 49.30
C ARG A 460 -44.22 -65.74 47.99
N ILE A 461 -44.13 -65.04 46.84
CA ILE A 461 -44.26 -65.65 45.50
C ILE A 461 -43.12 -66.68 45.30
N GLN A 462 -41.90 -66.34 45.63
CA GLN A 462 -40.76 -67.24 45.49
C GLN A 462 -40.88 -68.46 46.41
N ASN A 463 -41.38 -68.32 47.65
CA ASN A 463 -41.59 -69.42 48.54
C ASN A 463 -42.71 -70.40 48.10
N MET A 464 -43.68 -69.94 47.36
CA MET A 464 -44.66 -70.83 46.72
C MET A 464 -44.02 -71.61 45.56
N ARG A 465 -43.08 -71.03 44.88
CA ARG A 465 -42.34 -71.68 43.76
C ARG A 465 -41.28 -72.67 44.28
N PHE A 466 -40.58 -72.36 45.37
CA PHE A 466 -39.47 -73.17 45.92
C PHE A 466 -39.79 -73.88 47.20
N GLU A 467 -41.01 -74.26 47.42
CA GLU A 467 -41.47 -75.12 48.55
C GLU A 467 -41.10 -74.59 49.97
N LYS A 468 -41.23 -73.24 50.18
CA LYS A 468 -41.05 -72.61 51.49
C LYS A 468 -39.58 -72.76 52.01
N LYS A 469 -38.59 -72.64 51.16
CA LYS A 469 -37.19 -72.80 51.53
C LYS A 469 -36.51 -71.50 52.01
N ILE A 470 -37.19 -70.37 51.86
CA ILE A 470 -36.64 -69.05 52.17
C ILE A 470 -37.35 -68.42 53.36
N SER A 471 -36.60 -68.15 54.40
CA SER A 471 -37.12 -67.39 55.56
C SER A 471 -36.70 -65.92 55.41
N LEU A 472 -37.67 -65.02 55.51
CA LEU A 472 -37.43 -63.57 55.47
C LEU A 472 -37.73 -63.01 56.89
N ASP A 473 -36.69 -62.43 57.52
CA ASP A 473 -36.74 -61.80 58.83
C ASP A 473 -36.48 -60.30 58.64
N ILE A 474 -37.49 -59.46 58.86
CA ILE A 474 -37.42 -58.01 58.68
C ILE A 474 -37.66 -57.33 60.02
N GLU A 475 -36.73 -56.50 60.42
CA GLU A 475 -36.90 -55.64 61.57
C GLU A 475 -37.77 -54.44 61.22
N GLU A 476 -39.10 -54.54 61.30
CA GLU A 476 -39.98 -53.43 60.98
C GLU A 476 -39.90 -52.35 62.06
N LYS A 477 -39.65 -51.10 61.60
CA LYS A 477 -39.62 -49.91 62.46
C LYS A 477 -40.81 -49.01 62.14
N GLU A 478 -41.40 -48.36 63.11
CA GLU A 478 -42.56 -47.48 62.90
C GLU A 478 -42.27 -46.31 61.94
N TRP A 479 -41.04 -45.83 61.94
CA TRP A 479 -40.65 -44.71 61.11
C TRP A 479 -40.47 -45.06 59.61
N LEU A 480 -40.47 -46.33 59.17
CA LEU A 480 -40.33 -46.72 57.79
C LEU A 480 -41.35 -46.07 56.82
N LYS A 481 -42.54 -45.77 57.35
CA LYS A 481 -43.59 -45.05 56.58
C LYS A 481 -43.32 -43.56 56.41
N GLU A 482 -42.39 -42.99 57.19
CA GLU A 482 -42.13 -41.56 57.24
C GLU A 482 -41.05 -41.13 56.26
N TYR A 483 -40.24 -42.08 55.75
CA TYR A 483 -39.12 -41.78 54.84
C TYR A 483 -39.35 -42.39 53.48
N SER A 484 -38.76 -41.70 52.48
CA SER A 484 -38.88 -42.03 51.07
C SER A 484 -37.66 -42.78 50.56
N ILE A 485 -37.90 -43.67 49.59
CA ILE A 485 -36.89 -44.38 48.84
C ILE A 485 -37.27 -44.44 47.33
N LEU A 486 -36.27 -44.50 46.44
CA LEU A 486 -36.51 -44.85 45.01
C LEU A 486 -37.13 -46.26 44.95
N LYS A 487 -38.14 -46.41 44.09
CA LYS A 487 -38.83 -47.71 43.94
C LYS A 487 -37.85 -48.77 43.35
N ILE A 488 -38.07 -50.02 43.74
CA ILE A 488 -37.41 -51.22 43.27
C ILE A 488 -35.87 -51.12 43.52
N ILE A 489 -35.47 -50.76 44.73
CA ILE A 489 -34.09 -50.79 45.21
C ILE A 489 -33.81 -52.08 46.00
N LEU A 490 -34.71 -52.45 46.89
CA LEU A 490 -34.49 -53.62 47.75
C LEU A 490 -34.81 -54.93 47.06
N GLN A 491 -35.85 -54.98 46.21
CA GLN A 491 -36.23 -56.19 45.49
C GLN A 491 -35.11 -56.89 44.75
N PRO A 492 -34.35 -56.22 43.87
CA PRO A 492 -33.27 -56.89 43.11
C PRO A 492 -32.11 -57.36 43.99
N LEU A 493 -31.89 -56.73 45.17
CA LEU A 493 -30.88 -57.18 46.12
C LEU A 493 -31.34 -58.46 46.81
N VAL A 494 -32.61 -58.52 47.21
CA VAL A 494 -33.25 -59.73 47.80
C VAL A 494 -33.31 -60.83 46.72
N GLU A 495 -33.65 -60.51 45.49
CA GLU A 495 -33.64 -61.45 44.37
C GLU A 495 -32.26 -62.07 44.20
N ASN A 496 -31.18 -61.27 44.21
CA ASN A 496 -29.81 -61.78 44.15
C ASN A 496 -29.49 -62.71 45.36
N SER A 497 -29.88 -62.31 46.55
CA SER A 497 -29.71 -63.16 47.75
C SER A 497 -30.39 -64.51 47.58
N ILE A 498 -31.61 -64.55 47.02
CA ILE A 498 -32.31 -65.77 46.72
C ILE A 498 -31.66 -66.59 45.65
N MET A 499 -31.52 -66.02 44.48
CA MET A 499 -31.13 -66.75 43.23
C MET A 499 -29.68 -67.17 43.28
N HIS A 500 -28.79 -66.31 43.76
CA HIS A 500 -27.34 -66.49 43.73
C HIS A 500 -26.69 -66.78 45.11
N GLY A 501 -27.47 -66.62 46.16
CA GLY A 501 -27.00 -66.90 47.49
C GLY A 501 -27.61 -68.25 48.05
N ILE A 502 -28.90 -68.24 48.30
CA ILE A 502 -29.57 -69.32 49.00
C ILE A 502 -29.84 -70.55 48.12
N LEU A 503 -30.34 -70.35 46.89
CA LEU A 503 -30.69 -71.46 45.99
C LEU A 503 -29.47 -72.20 45.48
N GLU A 504 -28.30 -71.63 45.54
CA GLU A 504 -27.03 -72.27 45.19
C GLU A 504 -26.41 -73.11 46.33
N LYS A 505 -27.05 -73.12 47.57
CA LYS A 505 -26.69 -74.04 48.65
C LYS A 505 -27.19 -75.46 48.34
N GLU A 506 -26.52 -76.46 48.87
CA GLU A 506 -26.87 -77.91 48.67
C GLU A 506 -28.29 -78.18 49.11
N ASP A 507 -28.73 -77.61 50.26
CA ASP A 507 -30.07 -77.79 50.80
C ASP A 507 -31.10 -76.77 50.24
N SER A 508 -30.64 -75.78 49.51
CA SER A 508 -31.42 -74.66 48.95
C SER A 508 -32.30 -73.95 49.96
N ARG A 509 -31.90 -73.97 51.27
CA ARG A 509 -32.60 -73.28 52.34
C ARG A 509 -31.76 -72.17 52.95
N GLY A 510 -32.42 -71.07 53.31
CA GLY A 510 -31.72 -69.95 53.90
C GLY A 510 -32.58 -68.89 54.50
N ILE A 511 -31.91 -67.95 55.16
CA ILE A 511 -32.54 -66.84 55.86
C ILE A 511 -32.02 -65.55 55.30
N ILE A 512 -32.91 -64.61 54.91
CA ILE A 512 -32.60 -63.23 54.55
C ILE A 512 -33.07 -62.33 55.73
N LYS A 513 -32.14 -61.55 56.27
CA LYS A 513 -32.44 -60.55 57.29
C LYS A 513 -32.30 -59.13 56.72
N ILE A 514 -33.30 -58.30 56.95
CA ILE A 514 -33.30 -56.89 56.53
C ILE A 514 -33.43 -56.02 57.79
N ASN A 515 -32.42 -55.24 58.06
CA ASN A 515 -32.36 -54.30 59.16
C ASN A 515 -32.26 -52.86 58.67
N PHE A 516 -32.89 -51.94 59.39
CA PHE A 516 -32.95 -50.52 59.09
C PHE A 516 -32.29 -49.71 60.19
N VAL A 517 -31.34 -48.85 59.88
CA VAL A 517 -30.65 -48.00 60.85
C VAL A 517 -30.73 -46.55 60.38
N LEU A 518 -31.37 -45.72 61.22
CA LEU A 518 -31.42 -44.27 61.03
C LEU A 518 -30.27 -43.66 61.84
N GLN A 519 -29.30 -43.00 61.12
CA GLN A 519 -28.15 -42.37 61.78
C GLN A 519 -27.99 -40.93 61.25
N GLY A 520 -28.45 -39.97 62.03
CA GLY A 520 -28.49 -38.57 61.66
C GLY A 520 -29.41 -38.33 60.46
N ASP A 521 -28.83 -37.84 59.35
CA ASP A 521 -29.51 -37.57 58.10
C ASP A 521 -29.44 -38.73 57.09
N ARG A 522 -28.96 -39.92 57.48
CA ARG A 522 -28.79 -41.09 56.63
C ARG A 522 -29.55 -42.30 57.12
N ILE A 523 -30.03 -43.07 56.18
CA ILE A 523 -30.65 -44.37 56.41
C ILE A 523 -29.79 -45.45 55.82
N TYR A 524 -29.40 -46.42 56.63
CA TYR A 524 -28.71 -47.63 56.18
C TYR A 524 -29.68 -48.79 56.18
N ILE A 525 -29.80 -49.47 55.06
CA ILE A 525 -30.62 -50.67 54.92
C ILE A 525 -29.66 -51.84 54.70
N ILE A 526 -29.60 -52.74 55.64
CA ILE A 526 -28.68 -53.85 55.72
C ILE A 526 -29.43 -55.13 55.36
N ILE A 527 -29.10 -55.73 54.21
CA ILE A 527 -29.69 -56.97 53.74
C ILE A 527 -28.62 -58.03 53.89
N LYS A 528 -28.86 -59.00 54.73
CA LYS A 528 -27.96 -60.13 55.05
C LYS A 528 -28.60 -61.43 54.67
N ASP A 529 -27.92 -62.25 53.87
CA ASP A 529 -28.25 -63.65 53.62
C ASP A 529 -27.22 -64.60 54.20
N ASP A 530 -27.61 -65.87 54.37
CA ASP A 530 -26.77 -66.98 54.75
C ASP A 530 -26.41 -67.90 53.56
N GLY A 531 -26.39 -67.34 52.39
CA GLY A 531 -26.11 -68.04 51.16
C GLY A 531 -24.67 -68.54 51.01
N VAL A 532 -24.29 -68.96 49.79
CA VAL A 532 -22.96 -69.44 49.46
C VAL A 532 -21.87 -68.36 49.51
N GLY A 533 -22.23 -67.06 49.52
CA GLY A 533 -21.31 -65.93 49.53
C GLY A 533 -20.53 -65.72 48.23
N MET A 534 -19.59 -64.80 48.26
CA MET A 534 -18.79 -64.42 47.12
C MET A 534 -17.32 -64.31 47.48
N SER A 535 -16.43 -64.60 46.48
CA SER A 535 -15.00 -64.35 46.61
C SER A 535 -14.72 -62.83 46.55
N LYS A 536 -13.57 -62.43 47.10
CA LYS A 536 -13.15 -61.02 47.14
C LYS A 536 -13.07 -60.40 45.74
N ASP A 537 -12.53 -61.16 44.77
CA ASP A 537 -12.42 -60.68 43.38
C ASP A 537 -13.81 -60.42 42.73
N LYS A 538 -14.82 -61.22 43.08
CA LYS A 538 -16.20 -61.03 42.57
C LYS A 538 -16.85 -59.80 43.19
N ILE A 539 -16.60 -59.52 44.47
CA ILE A 539 -17.08 -58.31 45.13
C ILE A 539 -16.43 -57.04 44.53
N ASP A 540 -15.10 -57.06 44.36
CA ASP A 540 -14.34 -55.93 43.83
C ASP A 540 -14.73 -55.56 42.38
N ASN A 541 -15.24 -56.54 41.62
CA ASN A 541 -15.68 -56.33 40.23
C ASN A 541 -17.20 -56.01 40.10
N LEU A 542 -18.01 -56.24 41.16
CA LEU A 542 -19.46 -56.08 41.13
C LEU A 542 -19.90 -54.63 40.88
N LEU A 543 -19.10 -53.64 41.37
CA LEU A 543 -19.39 -52.20 41.28
C LEU A 543 -18.42 -51.45 40.34
N LYS A 544 -17.37 -52.08 39.74
CA LYS A 544 -16.41 -51.42 38.84
C LYS A 544 -16.96 -51.28 37.43
N GLU A 545 -16.62 -50.20 36.75
CA GLU A 545 -16.85 -50.00 35.32
C GLU A 545 -15.91 -50.88 34.49
N THR A 546 -16.36 -52.06 34.07
CA THR A 546 -15.67 -52.83 33.03
C THR A 546 -16.40 -52.69 31.69
N ASN A 547 -15.71 -52.14 30.71
CA ASN A 547 -16.21 -51.97 29.34
C ASN A 547 -16.26 -53.27 28.52
N GLU A 548 -16.15 -54.43 29.13
CA GLU A 548 -16.21 -55.72 28.42
C GLU A 548 -17.60 -56.32 28.50
N ILE A 549 -18.27 -56.37 27.38
CA ILE A 549 -19.51 -57.11 27.13
C ILE A 549 -19.18 -58.61 27.23
N LYS A 550 -19.32 -59.22 28.42
CA LYS A 550 -19.32 -60.69 28.57
C LYS A 550 -20.55 -61.15 29.38
N HIS A 551 -21.42 -61.79 28.68
CA HIS A 551 -22.55 -62.66 29.07
C HIS A 551 -23.72 -61.96 29.81
N ALA A 552 -24.87 -61.99 29.20
CA ALA A 552 -26.17 -61.65 29.73
C ALA A 552 -26.46 -62.50 30.98
N GLY A 553 -26.57 -61.85 32.16
CA GLY A 553 -27.23 -62.43 33.29
C GLY A 553 -26.73 -62.13 34.69
N SER A 554 -25.48 -61.71 34.92
CA SER A 554 -24.97 -61.55 36.27
C SER A 554 -24.29 -60.19 36.48
N GLY A 555 -24.84 -59.34 37.36
CA GLY A 555 -24.23 -58.06 37.78
C GLY A 555 -24.87 -56.78 37.26
N TYR A 556 -25.68 -56.79 36.20
CA TYR A 556 -26.37 -55.61 35.65
C TYR A 556 -27.39 -54.97 36.61
N GLY A 557 -28.08 -55.81 37.39
CA GLY A 557 -29.10 -55.31 38.34
C GLY A 557 -28.50 -54.49 39.49
N VAL A 558 -27.40 -54.96 40.06
CA VAL A 558 -26.76 -54.31 41.22
C VAL A 558 -26.06 -53.00 40.80
N LYS A 559 -25.39 -53.00 39.66
CA LYS A 559 -24.75 -51.81 39.11
C LYS A 559 -25.78 -50.73 38.79
N ASN A 560 -26.87 -51.07 38.13
CA ASN A 560 -27.98 -50.17 37.82
C ASN A 560 -28.57 -49.54 39.09
N ILE A 561 -28.73 -50.30 40.15
CA ILE A 561 -29.24 -49.78 41.42
C ILE A 561 -28.27 -48.78 42.02
N ASN A 562 -26.99 -49.09 42.06
CA ASN A 562 -25.97 -48.21 42.59
C ASN A 562 -25.89 -46.89 41.78
N GLU A 563 -25.93 -46.95 40.46
CA GLU A 563 -25.97 -45.78 39.58
C GLU A 563 -27.25 -44.98 39.79
N ARG A 564 -28.44 -45.61 39.93
CA ARG A 564 -29.70 -44.93 40.22
C ARG A 564 -29.66 -44.19 41.56
N ILE A 565 -29.12 -44.82 42.61
CA ILE A 565 -28.98 -44.19 43.92
C ILE A 565 -28.06 -42.97 43.81
N LYS A 566 -26.89 -43.10 43.18
CA LYS A 566 -25.91 -42.01 43.02
C LYS A 566 -26.44 -40.86 42.15
N LEU A 567 -27.14 -41.17 41.07
CA LEU A 567 -27.74 -40.15 40.17
C LEU A 567 -28.84 -39.37 40.85
N TYR A 568 -29.59 -40.01 41.74
CA TYR A 568 -30.74 -39.37 42.36
C TYR A 568 -30.41 -38.68 43.69
N TYR A 569 -29.59 -39.33 44.54
CA TYR A 569 -29.28 -38.86 45.88
C TYR A 569 -27.92 -38.18 46.03
N GLY A 570 -27.01 -38.41 45.09
CA GLY A 570 -25.64 -37.90 45.12
C GLY A 570 -24.59 -39.01 45.21
N PRO A 571 -23.33 -38.68 44.82
CA PRO A 571 -22.25 -39.66 44.74
C PRO A 571 -21.83 -40.25 46.11
N GLU A 572 -22.23 -39.63 47.22
CA GLU A 572 -21.95 -40.05 48.61
C GLU A 572 -22.90 -41.14 49.13
N PHE A 573 -23.91 -41.49 48.35
CA PHE A 573 -24.84 -42.57 48.60
C PHE A 573 -24.61 -43.73 47.64
N GLY A 574 -25.12 -44.94 47.98
CA GLY A 574 -24.94 -46.08 47.08
C GLY A 574 -25.02 -47.42 47.80
N LEU A 575 -24.38 -48.42 47.22
CA LEU A 575 -24.33 -49.80 47.70
C LEU A 575 -22.93 -50.18 48.14
N GLU A 576 -22.84 -50.90 49.25
CA GLU A 576 -21.65 -51.56 49.75
C GLU A 576 -21.93 -53.06 49.99
N PHE A 577 -20.96 -53.92 49.73
CA PHE A 577 -21.08 -55.37 49.89
C PHE A 577 -19.94 -55.90 50.73
N GLU A 578 -20.31 -56.73 51.68
CA GLU A 578 -19.39 -57.58 52.47
C GLU A 578 -19.81 -59.04 52.29
N SER A 579 -18.94 -59.91 51.87
CA SER A 579 -19.24 -61.31 51.64
C SER A 579 -17.97 -62.17 51.85
N LYS A 580 -18.22 -63.39 52.26
CA LYS A 580 -17.20 -64.42 52.38
C LYS A 580 -17.78 -65.73 51.88
N GLU A 581 -17.02 -66.51 51.16
CA GLU A 581 -17.43 -67.81 50.63
C GLU A 581 -17.89 -68.72 51.73
N ASN A 582 -19.06 -69.34 51.56
CA ASN A 582 -19.78 -70.20 52.48
C ASN A 582 -20.23 -69.53 53.83
N ALA A 583 -20.27 -68.17 53.85
CA ALA A 583 -20.71 -67.46 55.06
C ALA A 583 -21.81 -66.43 54.78
N GLY A 584 -22.29 -66.34 53.52
CA GLY A 584 -23.32 -65.44 53.08
C GLY A 584 -22.81 -64.07 52.62
N THR A 585 -23.77 -63.17 52.32
CA THR A 585 -23.52 -61.80 51.83
C THR A 585 -24.26 -60.80 52.67
N VAL A 586 -23.65 -59.63 52.88
CA VAL A 586 -24.26 -58.45 53.47
C VAL A 586 -24.23 -57.35 52.43
N ALA A 587 -25.38 -56.86 51.99
CA ALA A 587 -25.51 -55.68 51.12
C ALA A 587 -26.03 -54.51 51.94
N THR A 588 -25.31 -53.41 51.96
CA THR A 588 -25.70 -52.20 52.65
C THR A 588 -26.10 -51.12 51.70
N VAL A 589 -27.30 -50.64 51.71
CA VAL A 589 -27.81 -49.49 50.94
C VAL A 589 -27.74 -48.27 51.82
N SER A 590 -27.08 -47.21 51.36
CA SER A 590 -27.09 -45.91 52.05
C SER A 590 -27.91 -44.89 51.25
N ILE A 591 -28.84 -44.22 51.88
CA ILE A 591 -29.69 -43.17 51.31
C ILE A 591 -29.87 -42.02 52.30
N PRO A 592 -30.23 -40.81 51.85
CA PRO A 592 -30.58 -39.70 52.78
C PRO A 592 -31.95 -39.95 53.45
N ALA A 593 -32.09 -39.43 54.64
CA ALA A 593 -33.38 -39.52 55.43
C ALA A 593 -34.36 -38.43 54.94
N ILE A 594 -34.93 -38.63 53.74
CA ILE A 594 -35.88 -37.70 53.12
C ILE A 594 -37.29 -38.07 53.53
N PRO A 595 -38.07 -37.15 54.14
CA PRO A 595 -39.44 -37.44 54.53
C PRO A 595 -40.33 -37.83 53.35
N TYR A 596 -41.12 -38.91 53.53
CA TYR A 596 -42.10 -39.29 52.52
C TYR A 596 -43.32 -38.39 52.60
N LYS A 597 -43.69 -37.74 51.49
CA LYS A 597 -44.96 -37.01 51.38
C LYS A 597 -45.86 -37.79 50.44
N GLU A 598 -46.95 -38.25 50.97
CA GLU A 598 -48.03 -38.88 50.21
C GLU A 598 -48.71 -37.79 49.36
N ASN A 599 -48.40 -37.74 48.04
CA ASN A 599 -48.99 -36.80 47.05
C ASN A 599 -50.21 -37.46 46.41
#